data_84140af3f041dab2679e4229b0de5a38
#
_entry.id   84140af3f041dab2679e4229b0de5a38
#
_cell.length_a   1.000
_cell.length_b   1.000
_cell.length_c   1.000
_cell.angle_alpha   90.00
_cell.angle_beta   90.00
_cell.angle_gamma   90.00
#
_symmetry.space_group_name_H-M   'P 1'
#
loop_
_entity.id
_entity.type
_entity.pdbx_description
1 polymer ?
#
loop_
_entity_poly.entity_id
_entity_poly.type
_entity_poly.pdbx_seq_one_letter_code
_entity_poly.pdbx_strand_id
1 'polypeptide(L)'
;MCSSDLVTDAEAGVQASYDAGVTDEFIKPIVCVDEAGKPVGTIQPGDMVIFFNFRNDRAKELTIVLTQEDKPDFGMKTMPLYYCTMTPYDAKFKRLHILFDKENVENTIGEYISKQGLKQLRIAETEKYAHVTFFLNGGREEPFEGESRILVPSPKVATYDLQPEMSAPIVTEKIVEQLNEKSVDFICLNYANGDMVGHTGVYEAIQKAVATVDECVGKTVAAARANGYDVLIIADHGNADNAVNEDGTPNTAHSLNPVPCIWVTDSKCDHLRDGVLADVAPTVLAIMGLPQPKEMTGKSLLV
;
A
#
# COMPACT_ATOMS: atom_id res chain seq x y z
N MET A 1 0.40 -0.86 26.59
CA MET A 1 -0.15 -2.23 26.62
C MET A 1 -1.37 -2.20 25.74
N CYS A 2 -1.39 -2.95 24.63
CA CYS A 2 -2.62 -3.16 23.88
C CYS A 2 -3.58 -3.88 24.83
N SER A 3 -4.73 -3.30 25.15
CA SER A 3 -5.78 -3.97 25.89
C SER A 3 -6.37 -5.02 24.94
N SER A 4 -6.24 -6.31 25.28
CA SER A 4 -6.96 -7.39 24.61
C SER A 4 -8.21 -7.72 25.42
N ASP A 5 -9.29 -8.05 24.72
CA ASP A 5 -10.50 -8.53 25.37
C ASP A 5 -10.35 -10.02 25.67
N LEU A 6 -10.66 -10.42 26.91
CA LEU A 6 -10.61 -11.82 27.34
C LEU A 6 -11.97 -12.45 27.14
N VAL A 7 -12.04 -13.54 26.40
CA VAL A 7 -13.28 -14.25 26.08
C VAL A 7 -13.10 -15.76 26.23
N THR A 8 -14.15 -16.49 26.47
CA THR A 8 -14.11 -17.96 26.47
C THR A 8 -14.43 -18.56 25.09
N ASP A 9 -15.02 -17.77 24.22
CA ASP A 9 -15.38 -18.15 22.85
C ASP A 9 -15.00 -17.02 21.88
N ALA A 10 -14.23 -17.34 20.85
CA ALA A 10 -13.68 -16.35 19.89
C ALA A 10 -14.78 -15.71 19.04
N GLU A 11 -15.77 -16.50 18.57
CA GLU A 11 -16.86 -16.00 17.74
C GLU A 11 -17.73 -15.02 18.52
N ALA A 12 -18.08 -15.37 19.77
CA ALA A 12 -18.80 -14.49 20.66
C ALA A 12 -18.05 -13.18 20.95
N GLY A 13 -16.70 -13.23 21.03
CA GLY A 13 -15.86 -12.04 21.19
C GLY A 13 -15.87 -11.10 19.98
N VAL A 14 -15.86 -11.65 18.78
CA VAL A 14 -16.00 -10.88 17.54
C VAL A 14 -17.39 -10.26 17.45
N GLN A 15 -18.45 -11.05 17.74
CA GLN A 15 -19.82 -10.55 17.74
C GLN A 15 -20.02 -9.40 18.73
N ALA A 16 -19.46 -9.52 19.94
CA ALA A 16 -19.52 -8.46 20.94
C ALA A 16 -18.85 -7.15 20.46
N SER A 17 -17.79 -7.25 19.67
CA SER A 17 -17.17 -6.07 19.05
C SER A 17 -18.10 -5.43 18.04
N TYR A 18 -18.76 -6.20 17.19
CA TYR A 18 -19.77 -5.70 16.24
C TYR A 18 -20.97 -5.06 16.94
N ASP A 19 -21.46 -5.68 18.00
CA ASP A 19 -22.56 -5.15 18.81
C ASP A 19 -22.20 -3.82 19.49
N ALA A 20 -20.91 -3.60 19.76
CA ALA A 20 -20.37 -2.35 20.28
C ALA A 20 -20.05 -1.31 19.18
N GLY A 21 -20.35 -1.60 17.91
CA GLY A 21 -20.07 -0.72 16.78
C GLY A 21 -18.59 -0.70 16.33
N VAL A 22 -17.78 -1.65 16.78
CA VAL A 22 -16.39 -1.81 16.37
C VAL A 22 -16.33 -2.95 15.36
N THR A 23 -15.99 -2.64 14.11
CA THR A 23 -16.02 -3.59 13.00
C THR A 23 -14.66 -3.88 12.44
N ASP A 24 -14.47 -5.08 11.92
CA ASP A 24 -13.38 -5.56 11.07
C ASP A 24 -11.98 -5.07 11.47
N GLU A 25 -11.43 -4.12 10.75
CA GLU A 25 -10.07 -3.61 10.91
C GLU A 25 -9.80 -2.98 12.29
N PHE A 26 -10.85 -2.53 12.97
CA PHE A 26 -10.73 -1.86 14.28
C PHE A 26 -10.94 -2.79 15.47
N ILE A 27 -11.27 -4.06 15.24
CA ILE A 27 -11.42 -5.07 16.29
C ILE A 27 -10.09 -5.23 17.03
N LYS A 28 -10.13 -5.06 18.35
CA LYS A 28 -8.95 -5.26 19.19
C LYS A 28 -8.58 -6.74 19.27
N PRO A 29 -7.30 -7.07 19.54
CA PRO A 29 -6.89 -8.45 19.75
C PRO A 29 -7.73 -9.14 20.83
N ILE A 30 -8.28 -10.31 20.51
CA ILE A 30 -9.10 -11.13 21.40
C ILE A 30 -8.24 -12.29 21.90
N VAL A 31 -8.24 -12.53 23.20
CA VAL A 31 -7.54 -13.65 23.82
C VAL A 31 -8.55 -14.63 24.42
N CYS A 32 -8.57 -15.84 23.89
CA CYS A 32 -9.39 -16.92 24.45
C CYS A 32 -8.78 -17.43 25.78
N VAL A 33 -9.62 -17.53 26.80
CA VAL A 33 -9.24 -17.96 28.14
C VAL A 33 -10.13 -19.11 28.62
N ASP A 34 -9.60 -19.90 29.56
CA ASP A 34 -10.37 -20.92 30.28
C ASP A 34 -11.30 -20.29 31.35
N GLU A 35 -12.05 -21.12 32.06
CA GLU A 35 -12.95 -20.69 33.14
C GLU A 35 -12.22 -19.98 34.29
N ALA A 36 -10.92 -20.21 34.43
CA ALA A 36 -10.07 -19.55 35.43
C ALA A 36 -9.45 -18.24 34.91
N GLY A 37 -9.76 -17.82 33.70
CA GLY A 37 -9.23 -16.61 33.07
C GLY A 37 -7.79 -16.77 32.54
N LYS A 38 -7.31 -18.00 32.41
CA LYS A 38 -5.97 -18.27 31.88
C LYS A 38 -6.03 -18.45 30.36
N PRO A 39 -5.15 -17.77 29.59
CA PRO A 39 -5.08 -17.92 28.14
C PRO A 39 -4.89 -19.38 27.71
N VAL A 40 -5.69 -19.82 26.73
CA VAL A 40 -5.57 -21.12 26.09
C VAL A 40 -4.84 -20.97 24.76
N GLY A 41 -4.03 -21.97 24.36
CA GLY A 41 -3.39 -22.00 23.03
C GLY A 41 -2.30 -20.95 22.81
N THR A 42 -1.58 -20.53 23.84
CA THR A 42 -0.41 -19.65 23.71
C THR A 42 0.74 -20.38 23.02
N ILE A 43 1.44 -19.66 22.13
CA ILE A 43 2.64 -20.18 21.45
C ILE A 43 3.73 -20.47 22.50
N GLN A 44 4.32 -21.66 22.43
CA GLN A 44 5.36 -22.11 23.32
C GLN A 44 6.67 -22.41 22.58
N PRO A 45 7.84 -22.32 23.26
CA PRO A 45 9.11 -22.77 22.69
C PRO A 45 9.03 -24.21 22.17
N GLY A 46 9.42 -24.43 20.91
CA GLY A 46 9.36 -25.71 20.25
C GLY A 46 8.12 -25.96 19.41
N ASP A 47 7.15 -25.06 19.44
CA ASP A 47 5.96 -25.17 18.61
C ASP A 47 6.27 -24.97 17.12
N MET A 48 5.42 -25.60 16.27
CA MET A 48 5.35 -25.30 14.85
C MET A 48 4.32 -24.20 14.62
N VAL A 49 4.76 -23.15 13.92
CA VAL A 49 3.91 -22.02 13.54
C VAL A 49 3.87 -21.93 12.02
N ILE A 50 2.68 -21.95 11.43
CA ILE A 50 2.47 -21.64 10.02
C ILE A 50 1.81 -20.27 9.97
N PHE A 51 2.57 -19.27 9.48
CA PHE A 51 2.05 -17.92 9.31
C PHE A 51 1.38 -17.81 7.94
N PHE A 52 0.08 -18.05 7.93
CA PHE A 52 -0.74 -18.09 6.71
C PHE A 52 -1.05 -16.68 6.19
N ASN A 53 -0.01 -16.00 5.69
CA ASN A 53 -0.09 -14.66 5.13
C ASN A 53 0.90 -14.50 3.97
N PHE A 54 0.41 -14.19 2.77
CA PHE A 54 1.24 -13.97 1.59
C PHE A 54 1.81 -12.55 1.54
N ARG A 55 1.09 -11.57 2.08
CA ARG A 55 1.52 -10.17 2.14
C ARG A 55 2.54 -10.01 3.27
N ASN A 56 3.67 -9.36 2.96
CA ASN A 56 4.82 -9.34 3.86
C ASN A 56 4.99 -8.07 4.70
N ASP A 57 4.29 -6.97 4.39
CA ASP A 57 4.46 -5.67 5.04
C ASP A 57 4.31 -5.74 6.58
N ARG A 58 3.11 -6.04 7.09
CA ARG A 58 2.85 -6.19 8.53
C ARG A 58 3.28 -7.55 9.07
N ALA A 59 3.36 -8.59 8.23
CA ALA A 59 3.81 -9.91 8.63
C ALA A 59 5.28 -9.92 9.13
N LYS A 60 6.10 -9.00 8.65
CA LYS A 60 7.46 -8.78 9.15
C LYS A 60 7.50 -8.51 10.66
N GLU A 61 6.60 -7.68 11.17
CA GLU A 61 6.58 -7.24 12.58
C GLU A 61 6.43 -8.42 13.54
N LEU A 62 5.43 -9.28 13.30
CA LEU A 62 5.22 -10.48 14.11
C LEU A 62 6.38 -11.48 13.96
N THR A 63 6.90 -11.65 12.74
CA THR A 63 8.05 -12.52 12.50
C THR A 63 9.28 -12.05 13.27
N ILE A 64 9.54 -10.73 13.29
CA ILE A 64 10.66 -10.16 14.05
C ILE A 64 10.55 -10.50 15.53
N VAL A 65 9.43 -10.17 16.16
CA VAL A 65 9.27 -10.32 17.61
C VAL A 65 9.18 -11.77 18.06
N LEU A 66 8.74 -12.67 17.20
CA LEU A 66 8.65 -14.10 17.53
C LEU A 66 9.96 -14.85 17.30
N THR A 67 10.78 -14.44 16.29
CA THR A 67 11.89 -15.28 15.83
C THR A 67 13.24 -14.58 15.63
N GLN A 68 13.27 -13.24 15.42
CA GLN A 68 14.48 -12.55 14.98
C GLN A 68 15.12 -11.66 16.05
N GLU A 69 14.34 -10.87 16.79
CA GLU A 69 14.84 -9.84 17.68
C GLU A 69 13.96 -9.68 18.93
N ASP A 70 14.60 -9.70 20.10
CA ASP A 70 13.92 -9.42 21.36
C ASP A 70 13.48 -7.94 21.41
N LYS A 71 12.26 -7.67 21.86
CA LYS A 71 11.71 -6.32 22.04
C LYS A 71 11.28 -6.11 23.50
N PRO A 72 12.24 -5.86 24.41
CA PRO A 72 11.97 -5.78 25.85
C PRO A 72 11.02 -4.65 26.22
N ASP A 73 11.01 -3.55 25.46
CA ASP A 73 10.09 -2.42 25.69
C ASP A 73 8.62 -2.81 25.50
N PHE A 74 8.35 -3.88 24.77
CA PHE A 74 7.03 -4.47 24.55
C PHE A 74 6.83 -5.78 25.30
N GLY A 75 7.78 -6.18 26.14
CA GLY A 75 7.76 -7.46 26.85
C GLY A 75 7.90 -8.68 25.94
N MET A 76 8.39 -8.50 24.70
CA MET A 76 8.51 -9.56 23.70
C MET A 76 9.92 -10.17 23.72
N LYS A 77 9.96 -11.50 23.71
CA LYS A 77 11.18 -12.28 23.60
C LYS A 77 11.04 -13.33 22.51
N THR A 78 12.07 -13.48 21.70
CA THR A 78 12.12 -14.50 20.64
C THR A 78 12.05 -15.90 21.23
N MET A 79 11.47 -16.84 20.48
CA MET A 79 11.29 -18.23 20.86
C MET A 79 11.91 -19.17 19.82
N PRO A 80 12.46 -20.32 20.21
CA PRO A 80 12.87 -21.35 19.28
C PRO A 80 11.62 -22.05 18.71
N LEU A 81 11.17 -21.59 17.55
CA LEU A 81 9.99 -22.10 16.84
C LEU A 81 10.39 -22.79 15.54
N TYR A 82 9.61 -23.79 15.11
CA TYR A 82 9.61 -24.22 13.73
C TYR A 82 8.67 -23.29 12.95
N TYR A 83 9.21 -22.16 12.44
CA TYR A 83 8.42 -21.08 11.90
C TYR A 83 8.36 -21.12 10.38
N CYS A 84 7.17 -21.35 9.84
CA CYS A 84 6.89 -21.38 8.41
C CYS A 84 6.20 -20.09 7.97
N THR A 85 6.70 -19.46 6.90
CA THR A 85 6.06 -18.33 6.24
C THR A 85 5.58 -18.73 4.85
N MET A 86 4.51 -18.13 4.38
CA MET A 86 4.01 -18.41 3.03
C MET A 86 5.00 -17.95 1.98
N THR A 87 5.61 -16.78 2.16
CA THR A 87 6.59 -16.18 1.26
C THR A 87 7.79 -15.64 2.03
N PRO A 88 8.92 -15.32 1.40
CA PRO A 88 10.03 -14.64 2.06
C PRO A 88 9.60 -13.21 2.44
N TYR A 89 9.48 -12.92 3.74
CA TYR A 89 9.07 -11.61 4.23
C TYR A 89 10.22 -10.60 4.27
N ASP A 90 11.43 -11.06 4.52
CA ASP A 90 12.65 -10.27 4.46
C ASP A 90 13.85 -11.19 4.20
N ALA A 91 14.71 -10.80 3.27
CA ALA A 91 15.92 -11.58 2.91
C ALA A 91 16.95 -11.69 4.07
N LYS A 92 16.84 -10.81 5.07
CA LYS A 92 17.72 -10.81 6.25
C LYS A 92 17.28 -11.78 7.34
N PHE A 93 16.03 -12.28 7.29
CA PHE A 93 15.49 -13.17 8.28
C PHE A 93 16.18 -14.54 8.24
N LYS A 94 16.40 -15.13 9.41
CA LYS A 94 17.09 -16.41 9.58
C LYS A 94 16.16 -17.41 10.25
N ARG A 95 16.43 -18.70 10.02
CA ARG A 95 15.71 -19.83 10.66
C ARG A 95 14.22 -19.84 10.37
N LEU A 96 13.84 -19.44 9.13
CA LEU A 96 12.48 -19.54 8.63
C LEU A 96 12.38 -20.66 7.59
N HIS A 97 11.22 -21.31 7.56
CA HIS A 97 10.85 -22.25 6.51
C HIS A 97 9.88 -21.53 5.56
N ILE A 98 10.31 -21.25 4.33
CA ILE A 98 9.52 -20.57 3.32
C ILE A 98 8.80 -21.67 2.50
N LEU A 99 7.46 -21.57 2.42
CA LEU A 99 6.65 -22.55 1.70
C LEU A 99 6.63 -22.29 0.20
N PHE A 100 6.56 -21.00 -0.18
CA PHE A 100 6.56 -20.58 -1.59
C PHE A 100 7.65 -19.54 -1.78
N ASP A 101 8.66 -19.90 -2.53
CA ASP A 101 9.71 -18.95 -2.87
C ASP A 101 9.16 -17.91 -3.85
N LYS A 102 9.69 -16.70 -3.78
CA LYS A 102 9.25 -15.59 -4.62
C LYS A 102 10.09 -15.63 -5.89
N GLU A 103 9.45 -15.85 -7.02
CA GLU A 103 10.11 -15.60 -8.30
C GLU A 103 10.41 -14.09 -8.38
N ASN A 104 11.66 -13.75 -8.69
CA ASN A 104 12.03 -12.38 -8.94
C ASN A 104 11.30 -11.88 -10.20
N VAL A 105 10.56 -10.79 -10.05
CA VAL A 105 9.94 -10.12 -11.20
C VAL A 105 11.03 -9.29 -11.87
N GLU A 106 11.47 -9.75 -13.04
CA GLU A 106 12.45 -9.05 -13.86
C GLU A 106 11.80 -7.95 -14.71
N ASN A 107 12.58 -6.94 -15.05
CA ASN A 107 12.15 -5.83 -15.89
C ASN A 107 10.86 -5.14 -15.37
N THR A 108 10.76 -4.97 -14.04
CA THR A 108 9.77 -4.04 -13.50
C THR A 108 9.99 -2.66 -14.12
N ILE A 109 8.96 -1.80 -14.10
CA ILE A 109 9.08 -0.46 -14.70
C ILE A 109 10.29 0.31 -14.14
N GLY A 110 10.56 0.19 -12.82
CA GLY A 110 11.71 0.82 -12.18
C GLY A 110 13.05 0.28 -12.66
N GLU A 111 13.16 -1.03 -12.77
CA GLU A 111 14.36 -1.69 -13.27
C GLU A 111 14.62 -1.34 -14.75
N TYR A 112 13.56 -1.36 -15.55
CA TYR A 112 13.67 -1.10 -16.97
C TYR A 112 14.08 0.35 -17.27
N ILE A 113 13.47 1.34 -16.58
CA ILE A 113 13.84 2.75 -16.67
C ILE A 113 15.31 2.96 -16.28
N SER A 114 15.75 2.32 -15.18
CA SER A 114 17.16 2.34 -14.76
C SER A 114 18.11 1.77 -15.82
N LYS A 115 17.76 0.65 -16.45
CA LYS A 115 18.53 0.04 -17.54
C LYS A 115 18.65 0.95 -18.78
N GLN A 116 17.72 1.88 -18.97
CA GLN A 116 17.80 2.89 -20.02
C GLN A 116 18.66 4.10 -19.62
N GLY A 117 19.24 4.12 -18.41
CA GLY A 117 20.03 5.23 -17.90
C GLY A 117 19.18 6.47 -17.51
N LEU A 118 17.88 6.31 -17.38
CA LEU A 118 16.95 7.37 -17.03
C LEU A 118 16.79 7.49 -15.51
N LYS A 119 16.46 8.70 -15.03
CA LYS A 119 16.25 9.00 -13.62
C LYS A 119 14.79 8.92 -13.25
N GLN A 120 14.52 8.45 -12.04
CA GLN A 120 13.16 8.27 -11.56
C GLN A 120 12.99 8.68 -10.09
N LEU A 121 11.78 9.12 -9.75
CA LEU A 121 11.39 9.49 -8.40
C LEU A 121 10.18 8.67 -7.94
N ARG A 122 10.24 8.17 -6.69
CA ARG A 122 9.11 7.59 -5.96
C ARG A 122 8.72 8.53 -4.82
N ILE A 123 7.44 8.86 -4.71
CA ILE A 123 6.98 9.73 -3.64
C ILE A 123 5.60 9.28 -3.13
N ALA A 124 5.49 9.12 -1.83
CA ALA A 124 4.24 8.87 -1.13
C ALA A 124 4.39 9.20 0.36
N GLU A 125 3.26 9.25 1.06
CA GLU A 125 3.27 9.25 2.51
C GLU A 125 3.41 7.82 3.08
N THR A 126 3.69 7.69 4.39
CA THR A 126 4.09 6.44 5.06
C THR A 126 3.21 5.25 4.68
N GLU A 127 1.89 5.40 4.68
CA GLU A 127 0.93 4.31 4.44
C GLU A 127 1.05 3.69 3.03
N LYS A 128 1.50 4.46 2.06
CA LYS A 128 1.61 4.04 0.66
C LYS A 128 3.05 4.04 0.11
N TYR A 129 4.04 4.31 0.96
CA TYR A 129 5.44 4.35 0.52
C TYR A 129 5.93 3.00 -0.01
N ALA A 130 5.62 1.90 0.67
CA ALA A 130 5.98 0.58 0.20
C ALA A 130 5.34 0.22 -1.15
N HIS A 131 4.15 0.78 -1.43
CA HIS A 131 3.44 0.51 -2.69
C HIS A 131 4.17 1.10 -3.90
N VAL A 132 4.72 2.31 -3.77
CA VAL A 132 5.48 2.96 -4.85
C VAL A 132 6.97 2.60 -4.86
N THR A 133 7.46 1.86 -3.88
CA THR A 133 8.87 1.43 -3.77
C THR A 133 8.99 -0.08 -3.83
N PHE A 134 8.90 -0.76 -2.69
CA PHE A 134 9.12 -2.20 -2.56
C PHE A 134 8.24 -3.03 -3.49
N PHE A 135 6.91 -2.79 -3.49
CA PHE A 135 5.99 -3.59 -4.30
C PHE A 135 6.13 -3.28 -5.80
N LEU A 136 6.25 -1.99 -6.16
CA LEU A 136 6.42 -1.59 -7.55
C LEU A 136 7.75 -2.09 -8.13
N ASN A 137 8.77 -2.29 -7.28
CA ASN A 137 10.07 -2.84 -7.65
C ASN A 137 10.11 -4.39 -7.58
N GLY A 138 8.94 -5.05 -7.54
CA GLY A 138 8.85 -6.51 -7.55
C GLY A 138 9.30 -7.18 -6.25
N GLY A 139 9.29 -6.46 -5.13
CA GLY A 139 9.71 -6.94 -3.82
C GLY A 139 11.18 -6.69 -3.51
N ARG A 140 11.80 -5.74 -4.22
CA ARG A 140 13.16 -5.28 -3.98
C ARG A 140 13.16 -4.05 -3.06
N GLU A 141 13.89 -4.14 -1.94
CA GLU A 141 14.06 -3.01 -1.00
C GLU A 141 15.02 -1.94 -1.54
N GLU A 142 16.14 -2.37 -2.10
CA GLU A 142 17.18 -1.45 -2.58
C GLU A 142 16.72 -0.69 -3.83
N PRO A 143 16.88 0.64 -3.88
CA PRO A 143 16.60 1.42 -5.08
C PRO A 143 17.37 0.92 -6.29
N PHE A 144 16.82 1.09 -7.47
CA PHE A 144 17.57 0.94 -8.72
C PHE A 144 18.49 2.14 -8.95
N GLU A 145 19.49 1.98 -9.80
CA GLU A 145 20.34 3.11 -10.22
C GLU A 145 19.48 4.22 -10.85
N GLY A 146 19.69 5.46 -10.43
CA GLY A 146 18.89 6.60 -10.86
C GLY A 146 17.52 6.72 -10.18
N GLU A 147 17.16 5.83 -9.23
CA GLU A 147 15.94 5.91 -8.44
C GLU A 147 16.16 6.72 -7.16
N SER A 148 15.43 7.81 -7.02
CA SER A 148 15.32 8.60 -5.80
C SER A 148 13.97 8.38 -5.13
N ARG A 149 13.91 8.61 -3.81
CA ARG A 149 12.72 8.34 -3.00
C ARG A 149 12.45 9.47 -2.02
N ILE A 150 11.20 9.91 -1.94
CA ILE A 150 10.72 10.88 -0.94
C ILE A 150 9.62 10.21 -0.13
N LEU A 151 9.89 10.04 1.17
CA LEU A 151 8.91 9.62 2.17
C LEU A 151 8.38 10.85 2.91
N VAL A 152 7.07 11.03 2.89
CA VAL A 152 6.39 12.03 3.72
C VAL A 152 5.73 11.29 4.90
N PRO A 153 6.00 11.66 6.16
CA PRO A 153 5.32 11.03 7.29
C PRO A 153 3.82 11.22 7.23
N SER A 154 3.04 10.15 7.41
CA SER A 154 1.59 10.24 7.60
C SER A 154 1.24 10.86 8.95
N PRO A 155 0.07 11.49 9.12
CA PRO A 155 -0.36 12.06 10.39
C PRO A 155 -0.44 11.01 11.50
N LYS A 156 -0.03 11.38 12.71
CA LYS A 156 -0.11 10.51 13.89
C LYS A 156 -1.48 10.65 14.57
N VAL A 157 -2.52 10.18 13.92
CA VAL A 157 -3.90 10.14 14.43
C VAL A 157 -4.34 8.70 14.67
N ALA A 158 -5.38 8.50 15.48
CA ALA A 158 -5.89 7.16 15.76
C ALA A 158 -6.54 6.53 14.52
N THR A 159 -7.30 7.32 13.77
CA THR A 159 -7.95 6.96 12.52
C THR A 159 -7.94 8.17 11.58
N TYR A 160 -7.88 7.94 10.27
CA TYR A 160 -7.67 9.01 9.29
C TYR A 160 -8.92 9.87 9.00
N ASP A 161 -10.09 9.48 9.48
CA ASP A 161 -11.29 10.35 9.48
C ASP A 161 -11.10 11.61 10.36
N LEU A 162 -10.21 11.55 11.36
CA LEU A 162 -9.84 12.69 12.20
C LEU A 162 -8.98 13.73 11.46
N GLN A 163 -8.29 13.31 10.39
CA GLN A 163 -7.48 14.17 9.54
C GLN A 163 -7.54 13.70 8.07
N PRO A 164 -8.65 13.89 7.36
CA PRO A 164 -8.88 13.34 6.02
C PRO A 164 -7.93 13.88 4.94
N GLU A 165 -7.39 15.09 5.11
CA GLU A 165 -6.36 15.65 4.26
C GLU A 165 -5.04 14.86 4.31
N MET A 166 -4.83 14.10 5.38
CA MET A 166 -3.60 13.32 5.61
C MET A 166 -2.35 14.17 5.34
N SER A 167 -1.39 13.65 4.58
CA SER A 167 -0.19 14.41 4.18
C SER A 167 -0.20 14.82 2.70
N ALA A 168 -1.34 14.72 2.01
CA ALA A 168 -1.43 15.05 0.59
C ALA A 168 -0.96 16.48 0.25
N PRO A 169 -1.25 17.54 1.04
CA PRO A 169 -0.72 18.87 0.77
C PRO A 169 0.82 18.93 0.80
N ILE A 170 1.46 18.24 1.76
CA ILE A 170 2.92 18.20 1.90
C ILE A 170 3.54 17.38 0.75
N VAL A 171 2.92 16.26 0.37
CA VAL A 171 3.33 15.47 -0.80
C VAL A 171 3.29 16.36 -2.05
N THR A 172 2.22 17.17 -2.19
CA THR A 172 2.04 18.08 -3.33
C THR A 172 3.11 19.17 -3.37
N GLU A 173 3.44 19.78 -2.24
CA GLU A 173 4.55 20.75 -2.16
C GLU A 173 5.85 20.13 -2.69
N LYS A 174 6.22 18.96 -2.15
CA LYS A 174 7.46 18.27 -2.52
C LYS A 174 7.51 17.86 -3.98
N ILE A 175 6.40 17.35 -4.52
CA ILE A 175 6.40 16.95 -5.94
C ILE A 175 6.45 18.15 -6.87
N VAL A 176 5.81 19.27 -6.52
CA VAL A 176 5.89 20.50 -7.31
C VAL A 176 7.32 21.06 -7.33
N GLU A 177 8.05 20.99 -6.20
CA GLU A 177 9.48 21.34 -6.17
C GLU A 177 10.28 20.47 -7.15
N GLN A 178 10.10 19.14 -7.11
CA GLN A 178 10.82 18.20 -7.96
C GLN A 178 10.48 18.37 -9.45
N LEU A 179 9.22 18.64 -9.77
CA LEU A 179 8.80 18.94 -11.14
C LEU A 179 9.45 20.21 -11.67
N ASN A 180 9.60 21.25 -10.84
CA ASN A 180 10.26 22.50 -11.21
C ASN A 180 11.78 22.33 -11.42
N GLU A 181 12.41 21.39 -10.71
CA GLU A 181 13.85 21.06 -10.89
C GLU A 181 14.13 20.34 -12.21
N LYS A 182 13.13 19.66 -12.80
CA LYS A 182 13.25 18.86 -14.04
C LYS A 182 14.41 17.87 -14.02
N SER A 183 14.67 17.28 -12.85
CA SER A 183 15.84 16.45 -12.60
C SER A 183 15.61 14.96 -12.88
N VAL A 184 14.38 14.55 -13.15
CA VAL A 184 13.98 13.14 -13.35
C VAL A 184 13.10 12.98 -14.58
N ASP A 185 13.15 11.78 -15.17
CA ASP A 185 12.43 11.44 -16.40
C ASP A 185 11.09 10.75 -16.11
N PHE A 186 10.99 10.05 -14.97
CA PHE A 186 9.78 9.34 -14.56
C PHE A 186 9.47 9.60 -13.08
N ILE A 187 8.21 9.79 -12.76
CA ILE A 187 7.72 9.99 -11.39
C ILE A 187 6.57 9.02 -11.13
N CYS A 188 6.64 8.29 -10.01
CA CYS A 188 5.51 7.56 -9.46
C CYS A 188 5.14 8.18 -8.12
N LEU A 189 3.95 8.78 -8.07
CA LEU A 189 3.37 9.40 -6.89
C LEU A 189 2.10 8.67 -6.48
N ASN A 190 1.88 8.48 -5.18
CA ASN A 190 0.62 7.99 -4.62
C ASN A 190 0.07 8.98 -3.58
N TYR A 191 -1.22 9.28 -3.70
CA TYR A 191 -2.03 9.95 -2.68
C TYR A 191 -2.84 8.89 -1.93
N ALA A 192 -2.62 8.74 -0.64
CA ALA A 192 -3.17 7.66 0.17
C ALA A 192 -4.63 7.87 0.60
N ASN A 193 -5.14 9.09 0.50
CA ASN A 193 -6.36 9.53 1.16
C ASN A 193 -7.61 8.72 0.78
N GLY A 194 -7.85 8.46 -0.50
CA GLY A 194 -9.06 7.77 -0.97
C GLY A 194 -9.20 6.38 -0.35
N ASP A 195 -8.10 5.65 -0.24
CA ASP A 195 -8.06 4.32 0.36
C ASP A 195 -8.08 4.40 1.89
N MET A 196 -7.14 5.12 2.49
CA MET A 196 -6.96 5.13 3.95
C MET A 196 -8.15 5.73 4.70
N VAL A 197 -8.73 6.81 4.20
CA VAL A 197 -9.94 7.40 4.78
C VAL A 197 -11.19 6.58 4.41
N GLY A 198 -11.20 5.99 3.21
CA GLY A 198 -12.25 5.06 2.77
C GLY A 198 -12.48 3.92 3.75
N HIS A 199 -11.41 3.32 4.25
CA HIS A 199 -11.46 2.25 5.25
C HIS A 199 -12.12 2.64 6.57
N THR A 200 -12.26 3.93 6.88
CA THR A 200 -12.94 4.38 8.11
C THR A 200 -14.46 4.29 8.01
N GLY A 201 -15.02 4.28 6.80
CA GLY A 201 -16.47 4.29 6.57
C GLY A 201 -17.17 5.61 6.96
N VAL A 202 -16.42 6.66 7.33
CA VAL A 202 -16.98 7.97 7.71
C VAL A 202 -17.18 8.81 6.45
N TYR A 203 -18.39 8.84 5.93
CA TYR A 203 -18.72 9.41 4.61
C TYR A 203 -18.28 10.86 4.42
N GLU A 204 -18.51 11.75 5.41
CA GLU A 204 -18.10 13.15 5.32
C GLU A 204 -16.57 13.31 5.29
N ALA A 205 -15.85 12.45 6.01
CA ALA A 205 -14.40 12.42 5.97
C ALA A 205 -13.89 11.94 4.60
N ILE A 206 -14.54 10.93 4.01
CA ILE A 206 -14.23 10.42 2.66
C ILE A 206 -14.43 11.52 1.61
N GLN A 207 -15.54 12.26 1.67
CA GLN A 207 -15.78 13.40 0.78
C GLN A 207 -14.66 14.45 0.88
N LYS A 208 -14.26 14.80 2.11
CA LYS A 208 -13.17 15.75 2.34
C LYS A 208 -11.83 15.23 1.82
N ALA A 209 -11.54 13.95 2.01
CA ALA A 209 -10.34 13.28 1.50
C ALA A 209 -10.26 13.37 -0.03
N VAL A 210 -11.35 13.00 -0.72
CA VAL A 210 -11.41 13.05 -2.19
C VAL A 210 -11.27 14.48 -2.71
N ALA A 211 -11.96 15.46 -2.10
CA ALA A 211 -11.82 16.87 -2.46
C ALA A 211 -10.39 17.40 -2.26
N THR A 212 -9.71 16.97 -1.20
CA THR A 212 -8.30 17.32 -0.97
C THR A 212 -7.40 16.74 -2.05
N VAL A 213 -7.62 15.47 -2.43
CA VAL A 213 -6.83 14.81 -3.50
C VAL A 213 -7.07 15.51 -4.84
N ASP A 214 -8.31 15.88 -5.17
CA ASP A 214 -8.63 16.61 -6.40
C ASP A 214 -7.86 17.93 -6.49
N GLU A 215 -7.86 18.73 -5.43
CA GLU A 215 -7.09 19.97 -5.36
C GLU A 215 -5.57 19.72 -5.50
N CYS A 216 -5.04 18.69 -4.82
CA CYS A 216 -3.63 18.32 -4.88
C CYS A 216 -3.22 17.84 -6.28
N VAL A 217 -4.05 17.00 -6.91
CA VAL A 217 -3.85 16.54 -8.29
C VAL A 217 -3.86 17.71 -9.24
N GLY A 218 -4.81 18.65 -9.10
CA GLY A 218 -4.87 19.84 -9.93
C GLY A 218 -3.56 20.66 -9.88
N LYS A 219 -3.00 20.88 -8.70
CA LYS A 219 -1.70 21.57 -8.51
C LYS A 219 -0.54 20.80 -9.13
N THR A 220 -0.50 19.49 -8.90
CA THR A 220 0.55 18.61 -9.44
C THR A 220 0.52 18.56 -10.97
N VAL A 221 -0.66 18.39 -11.56
CA VAL A 221 -0.86 18.41 -13.01
C VAL A 221 -0.45 19.74 -13.62
N ALA A 222 -0.85 20.86 -13.01
CA ALA A 222 -0.47 22.19 -13.49
C ALA A 222 1.05 22.38 -13.52
N ALA A 223 1.74 21.98 -12.45
CA ALA A 223 3.20 22.04 -12.38
C ALA A 223 3.88 21.08 -13.37
N ALA A 224 3.39 19.85 -13.50
CA ALA A 224 3.91 18.87 -14.45
C ALA A 224 3.80 19.39 -15.91
N ARG A 225 2.63 19.88 -16.29
CA ARG A 225 2.40 20.42 -17.64
C ARG A 225 3.27 21.66 -17.94
N ALA A 226 3.41 22.57 -16.96
CA ALA A 226 4.27 23.75 -17.10
C ALA A 226 5.75 23.38 -17.30
N ASN A 227 6.15 22.18 -16.88
CA ASN A 227 7.52 21.67 -16.97
C ASN A 227 7.74 20.64 -18.08
N GLY A 228 6.72 20.38 -18.91
CA GLY A 228 6.81 19.51 -20.09
C GLY A 228 6.64 18.02 -19.81
N TYR A 229 6.08 17.66 -18.63
CA TYR A 229 5.69 16.28 -18.33
C TYR A 229 4.30 15.96 -18.84
N ASP A 230 4.13 14.78 -19.35
CA ASP A 230 2.83 14.14 -19.49
C ASP A 230 2.41 13.51 -18.17
N VAL A 231 1.11 13.45 -17.88
CA VAL A 231 0.60 12.91 -16.62
C VAL A 231 -0.44 11.82 -16.90
N LEU A 232 -0.22 10.63 -16.33
CA LEU A 232 -1.19 9.55 -16.32
C LEU A 232 -1.77 9.43 -14.90
N ILE A 233 -3.06 9.68 -14.74
CA ILE A 233 -3.77 9.60 -13.46
C ILE A 233 -4.56 8.32 -13.45
N ILE A 234 -4.32 7.48 -12.42
CA ILE A 234 -5.01 6.21 -12.22
C ILE A 234 -5.38 6.00 -10.76
N ALA A 235 -6.16 4.96 -10.48
CA ALA A 235 -6.22 4.31 -9.17
C ALA A 235 -5.87 2.82 -9.34
N ASP A 236 -5.36 2.18 -8.29
CA ASP A 236 -5.03 0.76 -8.27
C ASP A 236 -6.26 -0.12 -7.96
N HIS A 237 -7.23 0.42 -7.24
CA HIS A 237 -8.55 -0.17 -6.94
C HIS A 237 -9.52 0.92 -6.53
N GLY A 238 -10.80 0.57 -6.43
CA GLY A 238 -11.83 1.43 -5.83
C GLY A 238 -11.91 1.23 -4.31
N ASN A 239 -12.34 2.26 -3.61
CA ASN A 239 -12.68 2.27 -2.18
C ASN A 239 -13.66 3.42 -1.91
N ALA A 240 -13.19 4.68 -1.94
CA ALA A 240 -13.99 5.87 -1.69
C ALA A 240 -15.17 6.06 -2.68
N ASP A 241 -15.14 5.41 -3.84
CA ASP A 241 -16.20 5.40 -4.85
C ASP A 241 -17.44 4.60 -4.41
N ASN A 242 -17.29 3.71 -3.42
CA ASN A 242 -18.36 2.89 -2.87
C ASN A 242 -18.34 2.92 -1.33
N ALA A 243 -18.50 4.10 -0.77
CA ALA A 243 -18.41 4.33 0.67
C ALA A 243 -19.64 3.89 1.49
N VAL A 244 -20.75 3.61 0.83
CA VAL A 244 -22.04 3.24 1.47
C VAL A 244 -22.62 2.03 0.75
N ASN A 245 -22.97 1.00 1.52
CA ASN A 245 -23.66 -0.18 1.04
C ASN A 245 -25.12 0.12 0.64
N GLU A 246 -25.76 -0.78 -0.12
CA GLU A 246 -27.16 -0.62 -0.55
C GLU A 246 -28.14 -0.50 0.64
N ASP A 247 -27.82 -1.09 1.77
CA ASP A 247 -28.62 -1.03 3.02
C ASP A 247 -28.37 0.26 3.84
N GLY A 248 -27.49 1.15 3.37
CA GLY A 248 -27.13 2.41 4.03
C GLY A 248 -26.03 2.28 5.08
N THR A 249 -25.48 1.10 5.30
CA THR A 249 -24.33 0.90 6.19
C THR A 249 -23.02 1.38 5.54
N PRO A 250 -22.00 1.80 6.34
CA PRO A 250 -20.68 2.12 5.81
C PRO A 250 -20.05 0.92 5.10
N ASN A 251 -19.45 1.16 3.94
CA ASN A 251 -18.57 0.19 3.29
C ASN A 251 -17.12 0.58 3.54
N THR A 252 -16.34 -0.30 4.15
CA THR A 252 -14.91 -0.09 4.46
C THR A 252 -13.99 -0.94 3.59
N ALA A 253 -14.55 -1.73 2.68
CA ALA A 253 -13.80 -2.62 1.80
C ALA A 253 -13.48 -1.98 0.44
N HIS A 254 -12.49 -2.54 -0.26
CA HIS A 254 -12.23 -2.17 -1.64
C HIS A 254 -13.40 -2.54 -2.55
N SER A 255 -13.71 -1.70 -3.54
CA SER A 255 -14.70 -2.00 -4.56
C SER A 255 -14.06 -2.68 -5.78
N LEU A 256 -14.88 -3.38 -6.55
CA LEU A 256 -14.50 -3.93 -7.86
C LEU A 256 -14.91 -3.02 -9.02
N ASN A 257 -15.29 -1.80 -8.74
CA ASN A 257 -15.68 -0.83 -9.76
C ASN A 257 -14.48 -0.50 -10.66
N PRO A 258 -14.70 -0.22 -11.94
CA PRO A 258 -13.67 0.31 -12.82
C PRO A 258 -13.11 1.62 -12.26
N VAL A 259 -11.79 1.78 -12.31
CA VAL A 259 -11.09 2.98 -11.86
C VAL A 259 -10.79 3.91 -13.04
N PRO A 260 -10.68 5.23 -12.82
CA PRO A 260 -10.34 6.16 -13.88
C PRO A 260 -8.91 5.93 -14.41
N CYS A 261 -8.71 6.16 -15.71
CA CYS A 261 -7.40 6.25 -16.33
C CYS A 261 -7.41 7.47 -17.25
N ILE A 262 -6.71 8.53 -16.85
CA ILE A 262 -6.75 9.84 -17.52
C ILE A 262 -5.34 10.22 -17.93
N TRP A 263 -5.14 10.44 -19.23
CA TRP A 263 -3.88 10.96 -19.76
C TRP A 263 -3.98 12.46 -20.05
N VAL A 264 -3.21 13.24 -19.36
CA VAL A 264 -3.11 14.69 -19.55
C VAL A 264 -1.87 14.98 -20.37
N THR A 265 -2.08 15.36 -21.63
CA THR A 265 -1.04 15.56 -22.64
C THR A 265 -1.35 16.71 -23.57
N ASP A 266 -0.36 17.23 -24.29
CA ASP A 266 -0.53 18.13 -25.45
C ASP A 266 -0.62 17.37 -26.78
N SER A 267 -0.50 16.06 -26.78
CA SER A 267 -0.67 15.23 -27.97
C SER A 267 -2.09 15.38 -28.52
N LYS A 268 -2.20 15.53 -29.84
CA LYS A 268 -3.49 15.80 -30.52
C LYS A 268 -4.14 14.55 -31.10
N CYS A 269 -3.44 13.42 -31.07
CA CYS A 269 -3.78 12.27 -31.91
C CYS A 269 -4.11 11.00 -31.15
N ASP A 270 -3.82 10.96 -29.85
CA ASP A 270 -3.85 9.69 -29.13
C ASP A 270 -5.02 9.66 -28.14
N HIS A 271 -5.69 8.53 -28.09
CA HIS A 271 -6.73 8.21 -27.13
C HIS A 271 -6.30 7.01 -26.29
N LEU A 272 -6.86 6.87 -25.09
CA LEU A 272 -6.71 5.66 -24.30
C LEU A 272 -7.92 4.76 -24.53
N ARG A 273 -7.66 3.47 -24.75
CA ARG A 273 -8.68 2.42 -24.65
C ARG A 273 -8.82 1.96 -23.22
N ASP A 274 -9.93 1.30 -22.88
CA ASP A 274 -10.07 0.59 -21.62
C ASP A 274 -9.09 -0.59 -21.52
N GLY A 275 -8.70 -0.93 -20.28
CA GLY A 275 -7.77 -2.02 -20.05
C GLY A 275 -7.71 -2.45 -18.59
N VAL A 276 -6.57 -2.99 -18.19
CA VAL A 276 -6.32 -3.49 -16.83
C VAL A 276 -5.02 -2.89 -16.27
N LEU A 277 -4.79 -3.04 -14.98
CA LEU A 277 -3.57 -2.48 -14.32
C LEU A 277 -2.26 -2.97 -14.96
N ALA A 278 -2.24 -4.19 -15.50
CA ALA A 278 -1.07 -4.73 -16.22
C ALA A 278 -0.71 -3.91 -17.48
N ASP A 279 -1.63 -3.13 -18.01
CA ASP A 279 -1.45 -2.30 -19.21
C ASP A 279 -0.81 -0.93 -18.90
N VAL A 280 -0.76 -0.53 -17.61
CA VAL A 280 -0.28 0.80 -17.19
C VAL A 280 1.21 0.98 -17.48
N ALA A 281 2.07 0.05 -17.04
CA ALA A 281 3.50 0.15 -17.29
C ALA A 281 3.85 0.14 -18.79
N PRO A 282 3.29 -0.75 -19.64
CA PRO A 282 3.42 -0.65 -21.10
C PRO A 282 2.98 0.70 -21.67
N THR A 283 1.90 1.29 -21.15
CA THR A 283 1.42 2.60 -21.59
C THR A 283 2.40 3.71 -21.24
N VAL A 284 2.92 3.72 -20.02
CA VAL A 284 3.94 4.69 -19.60
C VAL A 284 5.18 4.59 -20.48
N LEU A 285 5.68 3.37 -20.75
CA LEU A 285 6.83 3.19 -21.65
C LEU A 285 6.55 3.68 -23.06
N ALA A 286 5.34 3.44 -23.57
CA ALA A 286 4.96 3.93 -24.90
C ALA A 286 4.91 5.48 -24.94
N ILE A 287 4.37 6.14 -23.92
CA ILE A 287 4.38 7.61 -23.77
C ILE A 287 5.83 8.13 -23.73
N MET A 288 6.73 7.43 -23.05
CA MET A 288 8.15 7.77 -22.98
C MET A 288 8.95 7.44 -24.26
N GLY A 289 8.32 6.82 -25.26
CA GLY A 289 8.99 6.38 -26.48
C GLY A 289 9.95 5.21 -26.29
N LEU A 290 9.76 4.41 -25.23
CA LEU A 290 10.60 3.28 -24.89
C LEU A 290 9.95 1.96 -25.36
N PRO A 291 10.74 0.98 -25.83
CA PRO A 291 10.22 -0.34 -26.18
C PRO A 291 9.75 -1.08 -24.94
N GLN A 292 8.70 -1.89 -25.09
CA GLN A 292 8.18 -2.75 -24.03
C GLN A 292 9.05 -4.01 -23.87
N PRO A 293 9.55 -4.33 -22.67
CA PRO A 293 10.25 -5.59 -22.43
C PRO A 293 9.28 -6.78 -22.47
N LYS A 294 9.79 -7.94 -22.86
CA LYS A 294 8.97 -9.17 -23.07
C LYS A 294 8.30 -9.70 -21.80
N GLU A 295 8.85 -9.39 -20.64
CA GLU A 295 8.31 -9.76 -19.33
C GLU A 295 7.03 -8.99 -18.97
N MET A 296 6.80 -7.83 -19.56
CA MET A 296 5.55 -7.11 -19.43
C MET A 296 4.50 -7.70 -20.40
N THR A 297 3.54 -8.44 -19.85
CA THR A 297 2.50 -9.13 -20.63
C THR A 297 1.30 -8.26 -20.99
N GLY A 298 1.14 -7.11 -20.35
CA GLY A 298 0.11 -6.11 -20.67
C GLY A 298 0.33 -5.47 -22.04
N LYS A 299 -0.60 -4.63 -22.46
CA LYS A 299 -0.55 -3.91 -23.76
C LYS A 299 -0.76 -2.42 -23.53
N SER A 300 0.00 -1.58 -24.22
CA SER A 300 -0.25 -0.14 -24.16
C SER A 300 -1.72 0.20 -24.41
N LEU A 301 -2.25 1.13 -23.62
CA LEU A 301 -3.62 1.65 -23.77
C LEU A 301 -3.73 2.72 -24.87
N LEU A 302 -2.60 3.20 -25.43
CA LEU A 302 -2.61 4.16 -26.53
C LEU A 302 -3.22 3.55 -27.81
N VAL A 303 -4.08 4.33 -28.49
CA VAL A 303 -4.76 3.95 -29.73
C VAL A 303 -4.45 4.96 -30.81
#